data_8bcaee68af715a1c75809368e430da8b
#
_entry.id   8bcaee68af715a1c75809368e430da8b
#
_cell.length_a   1.000
_cell.length_b   1.000
_cell.length_c   1.000
_cell.angle_alpha   90.00
_cell.angle_beta   90.00
_cell.angle_gamma   90.00
#
_symmetry.space_group_name_H-M   'P 1'
#
loop_
_entity.id
_entity.type
_entity.pdbx_description
1 polymer ?
#
loop_
_entity_poly.entity_id
_entity_poly.type
_entity_poly.pdbx_seq_one_letter_code
_entity_poly.pdbx_strand_id
1 'polypeptide(L)'
;MPVCALPMDNFTRLFDLLSAHPGGGFLLALDGRCASGKTTMAERLQRVLPCNVIHMDDFYLPFSQRAAERMAEPGGHIWVERLRTEVLEPLRAGRKISYLPYDCHADRFLPQQKADPALPTLVEGSYSCHPALRVLYDCCVFLDITPEYQRERLLRRNPESFEVFQTMWIPREEYFFKHCEIRKHCDFVLMAE
;
A
#
# COMPACT_ATOMS: atom_id res chain seq x y z
N MET A 1 -18.37 2.31 36.63
CA MET A 1 -16.96 2.03 36.32
C MET A 1 -16.80 2.14 34.81
N PRO A 2 -15.89 2.97 34.28
CA PRO A 2 -15.67 2.98 32.84
C PRO A 2 -15.09 1.62 32.44
N VAL A 3 -15.78 0.92 31.53
CA VAL A 3 -15.24 -0.26 30.86
C VAL A 3 -14.02 0.22 30.08
N CYS A 4 -12.82 -0.15 30.55
CA CYS A 4 -11.60 0.07 29.82
C CYS A 4 -11.71 -0.74 28.52
N ALA A 5 -12.06 -0.08 27.41
CA ALA A 5 -12.08 -0.72 26.12
C ALA A 5 -10.66 -1.22 25.84
N LEU A 6 -10.51 -2.53 25.63
CA LEU A 6 -9.24 -3.11 25.18
C LEU A 6 -8.80 -2.38 23.91
N PRO A 7 -7.50 -2.11 23.74
CA PRO A 7 -7.02 -1.48 22.51
C PRO A 7 -7.47 -2.32 21.32
N MET A 8 -8.18 -1.69 20.39
CA MET A 8 -8.66 -2.32 19.16
C MET A 8 -7.45 -2.78 18.36
N ASP A 9 -7.41 -4.07 18.00
CA ASP A 9 -6.33 -4.58 17.16
C ASP A 9 -6.36 -3.95 15.76
N ASN A 10 -5.22 -3.99 15.06
CA ASN A 10 -5.05 -3.33 13.77
C ASN A 10 -6.03 -3.86 12.70
N PHE A 11 -6.35 -5.16 12.75
CA PHE A 11 -7.30 -5.77 11.82
C PHE A 11 -8.70 -5.22 12.02
N THR A 12 -9.20 -5.21 13.25
CA THR A 12 -10.53 -4.70 13.61
C THR A 12 -10.66 -3.23 13.17
N ARG A 13 -9.64 -2.42 13.39
CA ARG A 13 -9.67 -1.01 12.96
C ARG A 13 -9.82 -0.84 11.45
N LEU A 14 -9.06 -1.58 10.65
CA LEU A 14 -9.17 -1.52 9.18
C LEU A 14 -10.49 -2.14 8.68
N PHE A 15 -10.96 -3.20 9.32
CA PHE A 15 -12.25 -3.80 9.04
C PHE A 15 -13.40 -2.81 9.26
N ASP A 16 -13.40 -2.11 10.39
CA ASP A 16 -14.43 -1.10 10.72
C ASP A 16 -14.43 0.07 9.73
N LEU A 17 -13.24 0.56 9.35
CA LEU A 17 -13.10 1.61 8.35
C LEU A 17 -13.71 1.21 6.99
N LEU A 18 -13.44 0.01 6.51
CA LEU A 18 -13.95 -0.47 5.23
C LEU A 18 -15.44 -0.85 5.31
N SER A 19 -15.86 -1.53 6.38
CA SER A 19 -17.25 -1.99 6.56
C SER A 19 -18.23 -0.85 6.78
N ALA A 20 -17.78 0.28 7.31
CA ALA A 20 -18.59 1.49 7.44
C ALA A 20 -19.00 2.11 6.07
N HIS A 21 -18.36 1.68 4.97
CA HIS A 21 -18.58 2.25 3.63
C HIS A 21 -18.91 1.14 2.60
N PRO A 22 -19.95 0.33 2.80
CA PRO A 22 -20.24 -0.85 1.98
C PRO A 22 -20.67 -0.51 0.54
N GLY A 23 -21.08 0.74 0.29
CA GLY A 23 -21.63 1.21 -0.99
C GLY A 23 -20.58 1.66 -2.01
N GLY A 24 -19.28 1.43 -1.76
CA GLY A 24 -18.20 1.86 -2.66
C GLY A 24 -17.83 3.35 -2.52
N GLY A 25 -16.94 3.81 -3.40
CA GLY A 25 -16.44 5.20 -3.39
C GLY A 25 -15.43 5.51 -2.28
N PHE A 26 -15.30 4.66 -1.25
CA PHE A 26 -14.32 4.84 -0.19
C PHE A 26 -12.98 4.24 -0.59
N LEU A 27 -11.94 5.06 -0.56
CA LEU A 27 -10.57 4.69 -0.92
C LEU A 27 -9.66 4.79 0.32
N LEU A 28 -9.12 3.66 0.77
CA LEU A 28 -8.22 3.54 1.90
C LEU A 28 -6.81 3.20 1.40
N ALA A 29 -5.81 3.96 1.82
CA ALA A 29 -4.40 3.62 1.61
C ALA A 29 -3.81 2.97 2.86
N LEU A 30 -3.09 1.85 2.70
CA LEU A 30 -2.32 1.17 3.73
C LEU A 30 -0.85 1.15 3.32
N ASP A 31 -0.11 2.16 3.74
CA ASP A 31 1.33 2.29 3.56
C ASP A 31 2.10 1.74 4.76
N GLY A 32 3.40 1.69 4.66
CA GLY A 32 4.27 1.30 5.77
C GLY A 32 5.47 0.49 5.33
N ARG A 33 6.36 0.21 6.28
CA ARG A 33 7.61 -0.50 6.03
C ARG A 33 7.40 -1.89 5.44
N CYS A 34 8.30 -2.35 4.59
CA CYS A 34 8.31 -3.73 4.13
C CYS A 34 8.30 -4.71 5.32
N ALA A 35 7.72 -5.89 5.13
CA ALA A 35 7.50 -6.89 6.15
C ALA A 35 6.61 -6.47 7.35
N SER A 36 5.95 -5.31 7.35
CA SER A 36 4.99 -4.93 8.41
C SER A 36 3.70 -5.76 8.39
N GLY A 37 3.40 -6.47 7.28
CA GLY A 37 2.24 -7.35 7.19
C GLY A 37 1.06 -6.75 6.43
N LYS A 38 1.24 -5.68 5.66
CA LYS A 38 0.20 -5.01 4.85
C LYS A 38 -0.57 -5.98 3.96
N THR A 39 0.15 -6.75 3.15
CA THR A 39 -0.44 -7.72 2.21
C THR A 39 -1.24 -8.80 2.95
N THR A 40 -0.68 -9.36 4.02
CA THR A 40 -1.41 -10.33 4.86
C THR A 40 -2.69 -9.73 5.46
N MET A 41 -2.63 -8.47 5.88
CA MET A 41 -3.78 -7.74 6.40
C MET A 41 -4.85 -7.55 5.32
N ALA A 42 -4.45 -7.13 4.13
CA ALA A 42 -5.34 -6.94 2.98
C ALA A 42 -6.02 -8.25 2.56
N GLU A 43 -5.27 -9.35 2.48
CA GLU A 43 -5.81 -10.68 2.18
C GLU A 43 -6.82 -11.14 3.23
N ARG A 44 -6.54 -10.91 4.52
CA ARG A 44 -7.49 -11.27 5.60
C ARG A 44 -8.77 -10.46 5.49
N LEU A 45 -8.68 -9.15 5.22
CA LEU A 45 -9.84 -8.28 5.03
C LEU A 45 -10.69 -8.74 3.84
N GLN A 46 -10.06 -9.04 2.70
CA GLN A 46 -10.77 -9.50 1.49
C GLN A 46 -11.52 -10.82 1.68
N ARG A 47 -11.06 -11.68 2.61
CA ARG A 47 -11.76 -12.95 2.94
C ARG A 47 -13.05 -12.75 3.72
N VAL A 48 -13.18 -11.65 4.47
CA VAL A 48 -14.29 -11.42 5.39
C VAL A 48 -15.18 -10.24 5.02
N LEU A 49 -14.72 -9.40 4.07
CA LEU A 49 -15.41 -8.21 3.64
C LEU A 49 -15.33 -8.08 2.12
N PRO A 50 -16.45 -7.86 1.42
CA PRO A 50 -16.42 -7.49 0.00
C PRO A 50 -15.70 -6.15 -0.18
N CYS A 51 -14.48 -6.18 -0.69
CA CYS A 51 -13.69 -4.99 -1.00
C CYS A 51 -12.73 -5.26 -2.16
N ASN A 52 -12.37 -4.22 -2.90
CA ASN A 52 -11.26 -4.29 -3.83
C ASN A 52 -9.95 -4.20 -3.06
N VAL A 53 -8.94 -4.97 -3.47
CA VAL A 53 -7.56 -4.82 -3.02
C VAL A 53 -6.70 -4.51 -4.24
N ILE A 54 -5.97 -3.41 -4.17
CA ILE A 54 -5.02 -2.96 -5.19
C ILE A 54 -3.62 -2.99 -4.57
N HIS A 55 -2.70 -3.70 -5.21
CA HIS A 55 -1.33 -3.80 -4.74
C HIS A 55 -0.47 -2.71 -5.37
N MET A 56 0.23 -1.93 -4.55
CA MET A 56 1.16 -0.92 -5.02
C MET A 56 2.29 -1.52 -5.87
N ASP A 57 2.65 -2.76 -5.56
CA ASP A 57 3.69 -3.50 -6.28
C ASP A 57 3.32 -3.78 -7.76
N ASP A 58 2.04 -3.71 -8.12
CA ASP A 58 1.57 -3.81 -9.51
C ASP A 58 1.95 -2.59 -10.38
N PHE A 59 2.44 -1.53 -9.75
CA PHE A 59 2.68 -0.22 -10.37
C PHE A 59 4.15 0.22 -10.32
N TYR A 60 5.08 -0.71 -10.44
CA TYR A 60 6.48 -0.36 -10.67
C TYR A 60 6.69 0.20 -12.09
N LEU A 61 7.61 1.15 -12.23
CA LEU A 61 8.06 1.61 -13.54
C LEU A 61 8.80 0.50 -14.29
N PRO A 62 8.48 0.23 -15.57
CA PRO A 62 9.29 -0.60 -16.45
C PRO A 62 10.75 -0.14 -16.49
N PHE A 63 11.68 -1.07 -16.64
CA PHE A 63 13.12 -0.73 -16.68
C PHE A 63 13.44 0.32 -17.75
N SER A 64 12.78 0.24 -18.93
CA SER A 64 12.94 1.19 -20.02
C SER A 64 12.53 2.64 -19.70
N GLN A 65 11.76 2.86 -18.63
CA GLN A 65 11.26 4.18 -18.19
C GLN A 65 11.98 4.74 -16.96
N ARG A 66 12.99 4.02 -16.44
CA ARG A 66 13.73 4.40 -15.23
C ARG A 66 14.89 5.36 -15.56
N ALA A 67 14.55 6.60 -15.94
CA ALA A 67 15.55 7.65 -16.07
C ALA A 67 16.23 7.95 -14.73
N ALA A 68 17.51 8.33 -14.76
CA ALA A 68 18.29 8.55 -13.54
C ALA A 68 17.68 9.65 -12.64
N GLU A 69 17.18 10.72 -13.25
CA GLU A 69 16.51 11.82 -12.55
C GLU A 69 15.27 11.33 -11.80
N ARG A 70 14.42 10.52 -12.47
CA ARG A 70 13.23 9.93 -11.86
C ARG A 70 13.59 8.99 -10.72
N MET A 71 14.63 8.19 -10.88
CA MET A 71 15.07 7.24 -9.87
C MET A 71 15.70 7.89 -8.63
N ALA A 72 16.11 9.16 -8.73
CA ALA A 72 16.61 9.96 -7.61
C ALA A 72 15.48 10.55 -6.75
N GLU A 73 14.25 10.60 -7.26
CA GLU A 73 13.09 11.10 -6.53
C GLU A 73 12.62 10.10 -5.45
N PRO A 74 12.05 10.58 -4.32
CA PRO A 74 11.43 9.70 -3.34
C PRO A 74 10.27 8.90 -3.95
N GLY A 75 10.40 7.57 -4.00
CA GLY A 75 9.39 6.71 -4.64
C GLY A 75 9.46 6.71 -6.17
N GLY A 76 10.51 7.25 -6.79
CA GLY A 76 10.63 7.44 -8.24
C GLY A 76 10.57 6.16 -9.09
N HIS A 77 10.74 4.99 -8.49
CA HIS A 77 10.59 3.69 -9.16
C HIS A 77 9.12 3.23 -9.25
N ILE A 78 8.19 3.96 -8.64
CA ILE A 78 6.75 3.68 -8.70
C ILE A 78 6.10 4.51 -9.80
N TRP A 79 5.20 3.90 -10.54
CA TRP A 79 4.40 4.55 -11.59
C TRP A 79 3.12 5.15 -11.00
N VAL A 80 3.28 6.15 -10.15
CA VAL A 80 2.16 6.79 -9.43
C VAL A 80 1.12 7.40 -10.37
N GLU A 81 1.56 7.94 -11.51
CA GLU A 81 0.69 8.52 -12.52
C GLU A 81 -0.27 7.47 -13.08
N ARG A 82 0.23 6.25 -13.30
CA ARG A 82 -0.56 5.15 -13.81
C ARG A 82 -1.61 4.69 -12.79
N LEU A 83 -1.22 4.46 -11.53
CA LEU A 83 -2.19 4.13 -10.46
C LEU A 83 -3.26 5.20 -10.33
N ARG A 84 -2.86 6.46 -10.38
CA ARG A 84 -3.77 7.60 -10.31
C ARG A 84 -4.81 7.57 -11.44
N THR A 85 -4.35 7.51 -12.71
CA THR A 85 -5.21 7.69 -13.88
C THR A 85 -5.98 6.43 -14.29
N GLU A 86 -5.40 5.23 -14.09
CA GLU A 86 -6.05 3.97 -14.45
C GLU A 86 -6.96 3.42 -13.34
N VAL A 87 -6.70 3.76 -12.06
CA VAL A 87 -7.39 3.16 -10.93
C VAL A 87 -8.13 4.19 -10.07
N LEU A 88 -7.41 5.10 -9.43
CA LEU A 88 -7.99 5.92 -8.35
C LEU A 88 -9.00 6.94 -8.87
N GLU A 89 -8.66 7.73 -9.89
CA GLU A 89 -9.57 8.72 -10.47
C GLU A 89 -10.82 8.06 -11.09
N PRO A 90 -10.71 6.95 -11.85
CA PRO A 90 -11.88 6.23 -12.32
C PRO A 90 -12.77 5.66 -11.21
N LEU A 91 -12.21 5.09 -10.15
CA LEU A 91 -12.98 4.59 -9.01
C LEU A 91 -13.72 5.72 -8.30
N ARG A 92 -13.05 6.87 -8.10
CA ARG A 92 -13.70 8.09 -7.58
C ARG A 92 -14.87 8.57 -8.45
N ALA A 93 -14.76 8.38 -9.74
CA ALA A 93 -15.84 8.71 -10.69
C ALA A 93 -16.91 7.61 -10.82
N GLY A 94 -16.91 6.59 -9.96
CA GLY A 94 -17.88 5.49 -9.98
C GLY A 94 -17.76 4.59 -11.22
N ARG A 95 -16.60 4.57 -11.88
CA ARG A 95 -16.38 3.78 -13.10
C ARG A 95 -15.70 2.45 -12.77
N LYS A 96 -16.17 1.37 -13.40
CA LYS A 96 -15.47 0.08 -13.40
C LYS A 96 -14.10 0.26 -14.04
N ILE A 97 -13.09 -0.34 -13.43
CA ILE A 97 -11.73 -0.28 -13.92
C ILE A 97 -11.19 -1.66 -14.26
N SER A 98 -10.19 -1.63 -15.12
CA SER A 98 -9.31 -2.76 -15.36
C SER A 98 -7.91 -2.24 -15.66
N TYR A 99 -6.90 -2.88 -15.09
CA TYR A 99 -5.50 -2.52 -15.27
C TYR A 99 -4.64 -3.78 -15.43
N LEU A 100 -3.44 -3.60 -15.95
CA LEU A 100 -2.47 -4.68 -16.11
C LEU A 100 -1.38 -4.54 -15.03
N PRO A 101 -1.30 -5.44 -14.02
CA PRO A 101 -0.17 -5.45 -13.09
C PRO A 101 1.15 -5.58 -13.85
N TYR A 102 2.18 -4.91 -13.36
CA TYR A 102 3.52 -5.03 -13.92
C TYR A 102 4.44 -5.83 -12.98
N ASP A 103 4.93 -6.95 -13.46
CA ASP A 103 5.93 -7.76 -12.77
C ASP A 103 7.34 -7.21 -13.05
N CYS A 104 7.89 -6.54 -12.06
CA CYS A 104 9.23 -5.94 -12.17
C CYS A 104 10.37 -6.96 -12.17
N HIS A 105 10.14 -8.22 -11.77
CA HIS A 105 11.15 -9.27 -11.84
C HIS A 105 11.23 -9.87 -13.23
N ALA A 106 10.08 -10.04 -13.88
CA ALA A 106 9.99 -10.61 -15.21
C ALA A 106 9.96 -9.54 -16.33
N ASP A 107 9.98 -8.24 -16.00
CA ASP A 107 9.88 -7.08 -16.89
C ASP A 107 8.73 -7.21 -17.90
N ARG A 108 7.53 -7.56 -17.40
CA ARG A 108 6.34 -7.79 -18.23
C ARG A 108 5.04 -7.43 -17.51
N PHE A 109 4.02 -7.15 -18.31
CA PHE A 109 2.67 -7.02 -17.79
C PHE A 109 2.04 -8.41 -17.57
N LEU A 110 1.26 -8.49 -16.49
CA LEU A 110 0.51 -9.68 -16.09
C LEU A 110 -0.95 -9.60 -16.60
N PRO A 111 -1.73 -10.69 -16.48
CA PRO A 111 -3.14 -10.70 -16.84
C PRO A 111 -3.93 -9.61 -16.12
N GLN A 112 -4.90 -9.04 -16.83
CA GLN A 112 -5.72 -7.93 -16.39
C GLN A 112 -6.41 -8.19 -15.04
N GLN A 113 -6.33 -7.23 -14.14
CA GLN A 113 -7.09 -7.15 -12.92
C GLN A 113 -8.25 -6.16 -13.04
N LYS A 114 -9.28 -6.33 -12.23
CA LYS A 114 -10.49 -5.51 -12.25
C LYS A 114 -10.86 -5.05 -10.83
N ALA A 115 -11.47 -3.87 -10.73
CA ALA A 115 -12.10 -3.42 -9.49
C ALA A 115 -13.50 -2.87 -9.76
N ASP A 116 -14.41 -3.11 -8.81
CA ASP A 116 -15.80 -2.67 -8.87
C ASP A 116 -15.96 -1.38 -8.04
N PRO A 117 -16.38 -0.27 -8.63
CA PRO A 117 -16.59 0.99 -7.91
C PRO A 117 -17.72 0.92 -6.87
N ALA A 118 -18.57 -0.11 -6.91
CA ALA A 118 -19.60 -0.36 -5.90
C ALA A 118 -19.04 -0.91 -4.57
N LEU A 119 -17.75 -1.25 -4.52
CA LEU A 119 -17.08 -1.77 -3.34
C LEU A 119 -16.05 -0.78 -2.79
N PRO A 120 -15.83 -0.73 -1.47
CA PRO A 120 -14.71 0.02 -0.90
C PRO A 120 -13.39 -0.55 -1.44
N THR A 121 -12.37 0.27 -1.54
CA THR A 121 -11.09 -0.12 -2.11
C THR A 121 -9.96 0.14 -1.12
N LEU A 122 -9.17 -0.89 -0.86
CA LEU A 122 -7.91 -0.84 -0.14
C LEU A 122 -6.75 -0.84 -1.14
N VAL A 123 -5.93 0.20 -1.13
CA VAL A 123 -4.64 0.24 -1.83
C VAL A 123 -3.55 -0.04 -0.81
N GLU A 124 -2.83 -1.15 -0.96
CA GLU A 124 -1.81 -1.57 0.00
C GLU A 124 -0.43 -1.68 -0.63
N GLY A 125 0.57 -1.38 0.17
CA GLY A 125 1.97 -1.49 -0.20
C GLY A 125 2.77 -0.26 0.21
N SER A 126 4.10 -0.39 0.27
CA SER A 126 4.98 0.75 0.45
C SER A 126 4.76 1.73 -0.70
N TYR A 127 4.77 3.03 -0.41
CA TYR A 127 4.50 4.14 -1.35
C TYR A 127 3.01 4.40 -1.65
N SER A 128 2.04 3.65 -1.11
CA SER A 128 0.62 3.90 -1.39
C SER A 128 0.14 5.28 -0.94
N CYS A 129 0.72 5.83 0.13
CA CYS A 129 0.44 7.21 0.59
C CYS A 129 1.29 8.28 -0.11
N HIS A 130 1.78 8.02 -1.33
CA HIS A 130 2.54 9.00 -2.11
C HIS A 130 1.78 10.33 -2.21
N PRO A 131 2.45 11.51 -2.07
CA PRO A 131 1.78 12.82 -2.06
C PRO A 131 0.84 13.05 -3.25
N ALA A 132 1.21 12.59 -4.46
CA ALA A 132 0.38 12.70 -5.65
C ALA A 132 -0.92 11.87 -5.61
N LEU A 133 -0.99 10.83 -4.77
CA LEU A 133 -2.13 9.93 -4.63
C LEU A 133 -2.98 10.28 -3.42
N ARG A 134 -2.36 10.78 -2.36
CA ARG A 134 -2.98 11.03 -1.05
C ARG A 134 -4.27 11.85 -1.13
N VAL A 135 -4.33 12.81 -2.02
CA VAL A 135 -5.51 13.68 -2.22
C VAL A 135 -6.75 12.93 -2.74
N LEU A 136 -6.57 11.69 -3.20
CA LEU A 136 -7.64 10.84 -3.71
C LEU A 136 -8.15 9.84 -2.66
N TYR A 137 -7.46 9.66 -1.54
CA TYR A 137 -7.90 8.76 -0.48
C TYR A 137 -8.80 9.46 0.54
N ASP A 138 -9.72 8.70 1.11
CA ASP A 138 -10.55 9.15 2.24
C ASP A 138 -9.84 8.94 3.57
N CYS A 139 -8.94 7.94 3.60
CA CYS A 139 -8.15 7.63 4.78
C CYS A 139 -6.80 7.06 4.37
N CYS A 140 -5.74 7.52 5.04
CA CYS A 140 -4.38 7.02 4.90
C CYS A 140 -3.92 6.41 6.22
N VAL A 141 -3.47 5.17 6.18
CA VAL A 141 -2.96 4.42 7.33
C VAL A 141 -1.52 4.03 7.10
N PHE A 142 -0.67 4.23 8.10
CA PHE A 142 0.70 3.77 8.09
C PHE A 142 0.85 2.58 9.05
N LEU A 143 1.20 1.41 8.54
CA LEU A 143 1.50 0.23 9.34
C LEU A 143 3.01 0.14 9.56
N ASP A 144 3.43 0.53 10.74
CA ASP A 144 4.83 0.54 11.17
C ASP A 144 5.25 -0.81 11.77
N ILE A 145 6.55 -1.03 11.82
CA ILE A 145 7.18 -2.21 12.45
C ILE A 145 8.54 -1.79 13.01
N THR A 146 8.95 -2.37 14.14
CA THR A 146 10.29 -2.09 14.65
C THR A 146 11.37 -2.70 13.74
N PRO A 147 12.58 -2.12 13.70
CA PRO A 147 13.68 -2.64 12.89
C PRO A 147 14.02 -4.11 13.22
N GLU A 148 13.91 -4.50 14.49
CA GLU A 148 14.19 -5.84 14.98
C GLU A 148 13.21 -6.87 14.39
N TYR A 149 11.90 -6.59 14.51
CA TYR A 149 10.84 -7.45 13.96
C TYR A 149 10.84 -7.45 12.43
N GLN A 150 11.13 -6.30 11.81
CA GLN A 150 11.27 -6.21 10.36
C GLN A 150 12.38 -7.14 9.87
N ARG A 151 13.56 -7.09 10.52
CA ARG A 151 14.70 -7.94 10.22
C ARG A 151 14.36 -9.43 10.38
N GLU A 152 13.74 -9.79 11.51
CA GLU A 152 13.34 -11.18 11.78
C GLU A 152 12.38 -11.72 10.70
N ARG A 153 11.35 -10.93 10.36
CA ARG A 153 10.36 -11.32 9.35
C ARG A 153 10.97 -11.44 7.96
N LEU A 154 11.89 -10.55 7.58
CA LEU A 154 12.59 -10.61 6.30
C LEU A 154 13.49 -11.82 6.21
N LEU A 155 14.27 -12.12 7.25
CA LEU A 155 15.12 -13.32 7.29
C LEU A 155 14.31 -14.62 7.18
N ARG A 156 13.13 -14.67 7.81
CA ARG A 156 12.26 -15.85 7.73
C ARG A 156 11.58 -16.00 6.37
N ARG A 157 11.16 -14.89 5.74
CA ARG A 157 10.39 -14.90 4.49
C ARG A 157 11.27 -14.97 3.24
N ASN A 158 12.36 -14.23 3.22
CA ASN A 158 13.22 -14.01 2.06
C ASN A 158 14.71 -14.06 2.43
N PRO A 159 15.22 -15.18 2.96
CA PRO A 159 16.61 -15.25 3.43
C PRO A 159 17.63 -14.93 2.33
N GLU A 160 17.41 -15.44 1.11
CA GLU A 160 18.32 -15.20 -0.03
C GLU A 160 18.30 -13.76 -0.54
N SER A 161 17.23 -13.00 -0.32
CA SER A 161 17.10 -11.62 -0.76
C SER A 161 17.32 -10.62 0.37
N PHE A 162 17.66 -11.08 1.58
CA PHE A 162 17.75 -10.24 2.77
C PHE A 162 18.74 -9.09 2.62
N GLU A 163 19.89 -9.34 2.02
CA GLU A 163 20.91 -8.31 1.77
C GLU A 163 20.37 -7.21 0.84
N VAL A 164 19.61 -7.56 -0.17
CA VAL A 164 18.97 -6.60 -1.08
C VAL A 164 17.95 -5.74 -0.34
N PHE A 165 17.19 -6.33 0.59
CA PHE A 165 16.29 -5.53 1.44
C PHE A 165 17.08 -4.54 2.30
N GLN A 166 18.15 -4.96 2.94
CA GLN A 166 18.95 -4.10 3.82
C GLN A 166 19.69 -2.97 3.08
N THR A 167 20.21 -3.26 1.89
CA THR A 167 21.09 -2.31 1.17
C THR A 167 20.35 -1.43 0.17
N MET A 168 19.17 -1.83 -0.28
CA MET A 168 18.44 -1.12 -1.32
C MET A 168 17.02 -0.75 -0.90
N TRP A 169 16.16 -1.72 -0.54
CA TRP A 169 14.73 -1.44 -0.35
C TRP A 169 14.44 -0.65 0.91
N ILE A 170 14.96 -1.06 2.07
CA ILE A 170 14.76 -0.34 3.33
C ILE A 170 15.29 1.10 3.24
N PRO A 171 16.53 1.37 2.75
CA PRO A 171 17.00 2.73 2.58
C PRO A 171 16.10 3.60 1.66
N ARG A 172 15.56 3.03 0.59
CA ARG A 172 14.63 3.74 -0.31
C ARG A 172 13.30 4.06 0.34
N GLU A 173 12.74 3.11 1.09
CA GLU A 173 11.51 3.33 1.86
C GLU A 173 11.72 4.42 2.92
N GLU A 174 12.79 4.35 3.71
CA GLU A 174 13.09 5.36 4.74
C GLU A 174 13.34 6.75 4.13
N TYR A 175 14.02 6.80 2.98
CA TYR A 175 14.20 8.04 2.23
C TYR A 175 12.84 8.64 1.84
N PHE A 176 11.94 7.82 1.26
CA PHE A 176 10.59 8.24 0.88
C PHE A 176 9.77 8.69 2.11
N PHE A 177 9.71 7.88 3.16
CA PHE A 177 8.93 8.18 4.36
C PHE A 177 9.37 9.50 5.01
N LYS A 178 10.67 9.75 5.03
CA LYS A 178 11.24 10.97 5.59
C LYS A 178 10.97 12.19 4.71
N HIS A 179 11.27 12.11 3.41
CA HIS A 179 11.17 13.27 2.50
C HIS A 179 9.72 13.66 2.20
N CYS A 180 8.81 12.70 2.14
CA CYS A 180 7.39 12.94 1.93
C CYS A 180 6.59 13.07 3.24
N GLU A 181 7.27 13.04 4.40
CA GLU A 181 6.66 13.12 5.74
C GLU A 181 5.45 12.18 5.90
N ILE A 182 5.53 10.94 5.37
CA ILE A 182 4.38 10.05 5.19
C ILE A 182 3.64 9.83 6.51
N ARG A 183 4.34 9.47 7.59
CA ARG A 183 3.71 9.23 8.91
C ARG A 183 2.93 10.43 9.44
N LYS A 184 3.42 11.63 9.22
CA LYS A 184 2.79 12.87 9.67
C LYS A 184 1.48 13.17 8.94
N HIS A 185 1.38 12.69 7.71
CA HIS A 185 0.23 12.93 6.85
C HIS A 185 -0.75 11.75 6.78
N CYS A 186 -0.50 10.67 7.49
CA CYS A 186 -1.46 9.59 7.67
C CYS A 186 -2.42 9.90 8.81
N ASP A 187 -3.69 9.49 8.66
CA ASP A 187 -4.73 9.64 9.68
C ASP A 187 -4.48 8.73 10.89
N PHE A 188 -3.87 7.57 10.64
CA PHE A 188 -3.49 6.61 11.68
C PHE A 188 -2.10 6.05 11.43
N VAL A 189 -1.36 5.87 12.53
CA VAL A 189 -0.12 5.08 12.57
C VAL A 189 -0.37 3.89 13.48
N LEU A 190 -0.29 2.70 12.90
CA LEU A 190 -0.50 1.42 13.57
C LEU A 190 0.85 0.70 13.71
N MET A 191 1.03 -0.05 14.79
CA MET A 191 2.25 -0.85 15.01
C MET A 191 1.93 -2.32 14.71
N ALA A 192 2.72 -2.93 13.82
CA ALA A 192 2.68 -4.37 13.60
C ALA A 192 3.23 -5.11 14.83
N GLU A 193 2.51 -6.16 15.25
CA GLU A 193 2.86 -7.06 16.34
C GLU A 193 3.67 -8.26 15.84
#